data_02bc70a8318233e12d133e7273a4672b
#
_entry.id   02bc70a8318233e12d133e7273a4672b
#
_cell.length_a   1.000
_cell.length_b   1.000
_cell.length_c   1.000
_cell.angle_alpha   90.00
_cell.angle_beta   90.00
_cell.angle_gamma   90.00
#
_symmetry.space_group_name_H-M   'P 1'
#
loop_
_entity.id
_entity.type
_entity.pdbx_description
1 polymer ?
#
loop_
_entity_poly.entity_id
_entity_poly.type
_entity_poly.pdbx_seq_one_letter_code
_entity_poly.pdbx_strand_id
1 'polypeptide(L)'
;MPTSDPKSAITADRARARAGDVAFPARTDSTPIGRVGLEPEYFPIFRDQDGRPAGRVPLQNPAAPGVLDVLDEMACEEAEFSNRRGGPVGPWEYRLADGGRITFEPGAQVEHSTAVYPSAAIALGDVQRVLGCLRSAFFDRGAVLAAAGMDVWHDVASVPQQLPFGRYTAQAAYYERRGTWGRVMMRHTASLQINLDLGPEGVWQERWLVANLVSPLIIATFACSPGEGGVSTRAHAWQQLDPSRSGFPEGLMTGDAWDPRGQWADAAMAADVMLFRASDGSWTPGEPGFDFGTWIRDGHPKFGWPTEEDLEYHLTTIFLEVRPRGFLELRAGEAVPDELRAAPVSYTHLTLPTSA
;
A
#
# COMPACT_ATOMS: atom_id res chain seq x y z
N MET A 1 28.62 16.60 -7.55
CA MET A 1 28.11 17.12 -8.85
C MET A 1 26.69 16.60 -9.01
N PRO A 2 25.73 17.36 -9.57
CA PRO A 2 24.39 16.87 -9.80
C PRO A 2 24.46 15.62 -10.69
N THR A 3 23.65 14.61 -10.34
CA THR A 3 23.72 13.25 -10.93
C THR A 3 22.99 13.12 -12.27
N SER A 4 22.19 14.11 -12.67
CA SER A 4 21.48 14.15 -13.97
C SER A 4 21.81 15.39 -14.77
N ASP A 5 22.07 15.19 -16.08
CA ASP A 5 22.20 16.27 -17.05
C ASP A 5 20.82 16.93 -17.27
N PRO A 6 20.71 18.28 -17.32
CA PRO A 6 19.48 18.95 -17.67
C PRO A 6 18.84 18.48 -18.99
N LYS A 7 19.60 17.90 -19.89
CA LYS A 7 19.11 17.35 -21.16
C LYS A 7 18.37 16.02 -21.02
N SER A 8 18.53 15.31 -19.90
CA SER A 8 17.81 14.06 -19.59
C SER A 8 16.64 14.29 -18.63
N ALA A 9 16.45 15.53 -18.18
CA ALA A 9 15.41 15.90 -17.24
C ALA A 9 14.02 15.75 -17.88
N ILE A 10 13.05 15.27 -17.06
CA ILE A 10 11.65 15.25 -17.47
C ILE A 10 11.08 16.68 -17.43
N THR A 11 10.30 17.06 -18.45
CA THR A 11 9.58 18.33 -18.47
C THR A 11 8.26 18.23 -17.70
N ALA A 12 7.71 19.38 -17.24
CA ALA A 12 6.44 19.43 -16.53
C ALA A 12 5.29 18.80 -17.34
N ASP A 13 5.17 19.15 -18.62
CA ASP A 13 4.11 18.61 -19.49
C ASP A 13 4.26 17.07 -19.67
N ARG A 14 5.49 16.60 -19.86
CA ARG A 14 5.77 15.17 -19.97
C ARG A 14 5.47 14.43 -18.67
N ALA A 15 5.85 15.00 -17.52
CA ALA A 15 5.59 14.41 -16.22
C ALA A 15 4.09 14.30 -15.93
N ARG A 16 3.32 15.37 -16.23
CA ARG A 16 1.86 15.38 -16.07
C ARG A 16 1.18 14.35 -16.98
N ALA A 17 1.56 14.32 -18.26
CA ALA A 17 1.03 13.32 -19.20
C ALA A 17 1.35 11.90 -18.73
N ARG A 18 2.58 11.62 -18.34
CA ARG A 18 3.02 10.30 -17.87
C ARG A 18 2.29 9.89 -16.59
N ALA A 19 2.14 10.78 -15.62
CA ALA A 19 1.39 10.51 -14.40
C ALA A 19 -0.07 10.12 -14.71
N GLY A 20 -0.74 10.87 -15.59
CA GLY A 20 -2.10 10.55 -16.04
C GLY A 20 -2.20 9.22 -16.78
N ASP A 21 -1.27 8.92 -17.67
CA ASP A 21 -1.26 7.68 -18.46
C ASP A 21 -1.00 6.42 -17.61
N VAL A 22 -0.12 6.54 -16.60
CA VAL A 22 0.14 5.43 -15.65
C VAL A 22 -1.10 5.14 -14.79
N ALA A 23 -1.75 6.19 -14.31
CA ALA A 23 -2.92 6.08 -13.45
C ALA A 23 -4.17 5.60 -14.21
N PHE A 24 -4.42 6.22 -15.36
CA PHE A 24 -5.61 6.02 -16.20
C PHE A 24 -5.19 5.75 -17.65
N PRO A 25 -4.62 4.57 -17.95
CA PRO A 25 -4.24 4.21 -19.32
C PRO A 25 -5.47 4.16 -20.23
N ALA A 26 -5.26 4.44 -21.51
CA ALA A 26 -6.32 4.36 -22.51
C ALA A 26 -7.01 2.98 -22.49
N ARG A 27 -8.32 2.97 -22.51
CA ARG A 27 -9.16 1.77 -22.40
C ARG A 27 -10.16 1.72 -23.56
N THR A 28 -10.56 0.50 -23.90
CA THR A 28 -11.59 0.26 -24.93
C THR A 28 -12.90 -0.16 -24.28
N ASP A 29 -14.00 -0.09 -25.02
CA ASP A 29 -15.32 -0.53 -24.56
C ASP A 29 -15.36 -2.03 -24.17
N SER A 30 -14.43 -2.82 -24.70
CA SER A 30 -14.28 -4.25 -24.35
C SER A 30 -13.45 -4.48 -23.07
N THR A 31 -12.97 -3.43 -22.39
CA THR A 31 -12.21 -3.58 -21.14
C THR A 31 -13.14 -4.15 -20.06
N PRO A 32 -12.79 -5.29 -19.44
CA PRO A 32 -13.65 -5.92 -18.43
C PRO A 32 -13.89 -5.02 -17.23
N ILE A 33 -15.08 -5.15 -16.64
CA ILE A 33 -15.47 -4.55 -15.36
C ILE A 33 -15.85 -5.67 -14.40
N GLY A 34 -15.53 -5.48 -13.10
CA GLY A 34 -15.92 -6.40 -12.03
C GLY A 34 -14.82 -7.35 -11.59
N ARG A 35 -13.61 -7.25 -12.15
CA ARG A 35 -12.46 -7.99 -11.64
C ARG A 35 -11.97 -7.38 -10.33
N VAL A 36 -11.54 -8.24 -9.41
CA VAL A 36 -11.14 -7.88 -8.05
C VAL A 36 -9.80 -8.51 -7.71
N GLY A 37 -8.91 -7.74 -7.09
CA GLY A 37 -7.75 -8.20 -6.34
C GLY A 37 -7.86 -7.74 -4.89
N LEU A 38 -7.33 -8.49 -3.95
CA LEU A 38 -7.36 -8.19 -2.53
C LEU A 38 -5.95 -8.21 -1.96
N GLU A 39 -5.67 -7.29 -1.02
CA GLU A 39 -4.40 -7.23 -0.28
C GLU A 39 -4.69 -7.15 1.22
N PRO A 40 -5.08 -8.26 1.88
CA PRO A 40 -5.18 -8.32 3.33
C PRO A 40 -3.81 -8.42 3.99
N GLU A 41 -3.64 -7.69 5.08
CA GLU A 41 -2.46 -7.69 5.94
C GLU A 41 -2.77 -8.31 7.30
N TYR A 42 -1.78 -8.95 7.92
CA TYR A 42 -1.93 -9.65 9.19
C TYR A 42 -0.74 -9.38 10.10
N PHE A 43 -1.01 -9.28 11.41
CA PHE A 43 0.02 -9.22 12.43
C PHE A 43 0.41 -10.64 12.88
N PRO A 44 1.66 -11.08 12.67
CA PRO A 44 2.14 -12.32 13.23
C PRO A 44 2.47 -12.13 14.73
N ILE A 45 1.78 -12.85 15.61
CA ILE A 45 1.84 -12.67 17.07
C ILE A 45 2.06 -14.03 17.74
N PHE A 46 3.06 -14.15 18.61
CA PHE A 46 3.22 -15.32 19.47
C PHE A 46 2.09 -15.40 20.49
N ARG A 47 1.78 -16.61 20.92
CA ARG A 47 0.88 -16.90 22.03
C ARG A 47 1.66 -17.38 23.25
N ASP A 48 1.24 -16.96 24.42
CA ASP A 48 1.70 -17.54 25.68
C ASP A 48 1.05 -18.91 25.94
N GLN A 49 1.35 -19.49 27.09
CA GLN A 49 0.81 -20.80 27.51
C GLN A 49 -0.71 -20.78 27.70
N ASP A 50 -1.29 -19.60 27.96
CA ASP A 50 -2.73 -19.40 28.09
C ASP A 50 -3.41 -19.05 26.74
N GLY A 51 -2.65 -19.02 25.65
CA GLY A 51 -3.12 -18.66 24.31
C GLY A 51 -3.30 -17.15 24.07
N ARG A 52 -2.82 -16.30 24.97
CA ARG A 52 -2.92 -14.83 24.85
C ARG A 52 -1.78 -14.28 23.98
N PRO A 53 -1.97 -13.11 23.36
CA PRO A 53 -0.90 -12.41 22.64
C PRO A 53 0.30 -12.15 23.56
N ALA A 54 1.49 -12.60 23.14
CA ALA A 54 2.71 -12.50 23.95
C ALA A 54 3.75 -11.55 23.36
N GLY A 55 3.97 -11.57 22.04
CA GLY A 55 4.92 -10.71 21.34
C GLY A 55 4.77 -10.82 19.83
N ARG A 56 5.25 -9.80 19.11
CA ARG A 56 5.30 -9.86 17.62
C ARG A 56 6.31 -10.91 17.19
N VAL A 57 5.93 -11.74 16.24
CA VAL A 57 6.89 -12.63 15.58
C VAL A 57 7.79 -11.75 14.71
N PRO A 58 9.11 -11.74 14.94
CA PRO A 58 10.02 -10.95 14.12
C PRO A 58 10.10 -11.52 12.70
N LEU A 59 10.41 -10.64 11.73
CA LEU A 59 10.59 -11.08 10.35
C LEU A 59 11.75 -12.06 10.22
N GLN A 60 12.88 -11.74 10.88
CA GLN A 60 14.03 -12.62 11.07
C GLN A 60 14.45 -12.61 12.53
N ASN A 61 14.86 -13.77 13.05
CA ASN A 61 15.36 -13.89 14.42
C ASN A 61 16.48 -14.94 14.47
N PRO A 62 17.68 -14.59 14.90
CA PRO A 62 18.78 -15.55 15.00
C PRO A 62 18.60 -16.57 16.13
N ALA A 63 17.69 -16.31 17.09
CA ALA A 63 17.51 -17.14 18.29
C ALA A 63 16.26 -18.03 18.26
N ALA A 64 15.32 -17.77 17.33
CA ALA A 64 14.07 -18.51 17.20
C ALA A 64 13.50 -18.34 15.79
N PRO A 65 12.64 -19.25 15.27
CA PRO A 65 12.02 -19.07 13.97
C PRO A 65 11.25 -17.75 13.88
N GLY A 66 11.60 -16.94 12.87
CA GLY A 66 10.89 -15.73 12.48
C GLY A 66 9.86 -16.02 11.37
N VAL A 67 9.22 -14.96 10.89
CA VAL A 67 8.23 -15.06 9.80
C VAL A 67 8.83 -15.70 8.54
N LEU A 68 10.05 -15.29 8.16
CA LEU A 68 10.71 -15.84 6.97
C LEU A 68 11.05 -17.32 7.13
N ASP A 69 11.43 -17.77 8.32
CA ASP A 69 11.74 -19.20 8.54
C ASP A 69 10.49 -20.06 8.37
N VAL A 70 9.33 -19.60 8.89
CA VAL A 70 8.04 -20.28 8.72
C VAL A 70 7.66 -20.38 7.26
N LEU A 71 7.82 -19.30 6.50
CA LEU A 71 7.44 -19.25 5.08
C LEU A 71 8.44 -19.98 4.18
N ASP A 72 9.75 -19.98 4.50
CA ASP A 72 10.75 -20.77 3.78
C ASP A 72 10.46 -22.28 3.93
N GLU A 73 10.04 -22.73 5.11
CA GLU A 73 9.64 -24.11 5.36
C GLU A 73 8.36 -24.46 4.58
N MET A 74 7.32 -23.62 4.66
CA MET A 74 6.11 -23.80 3.84
C MET A 74 6.41 -23.90 2.35
N ALA A 75 7.31 -23.07 1.83
CA ALA A 75 7.67 -23.09 0.41
C ALA A 75 8.40 -24.37 -0.02
N CYS A 76 9.01 -25.11 0.92
CA CYS A 76 9.58 -26.42 0.65
C CYS A 76 8.54 -27.54 0.67
N GLU A 77 7.48 -27.40 1.44
CA GLU A 77 6.46 -28.44 1.67
C GLU A 77 5.25 -28.30 0.73
N GLU A 78 4.87 -27.05 0.42
CA GLU A 78 3.67 -26.73 -0.35
C GLU A 78 4.04 -26.30 -1.78
N ALA A 79 3.75 -27.12 -2.75
CA ALA A 79 4.04 -26.83 -4.19
C ALA A 79 3.38 -25.53 -4.71
N GLU A 80 2.42 -24.99 -3.96
CA GLU A 80 1.74 -23.75 -4.27
C GLU A 80 2.59 -22.52 -4.03
N PHE A 81 3.57 -22.57 -3.12
CA PHE A 81 4.43 -21.46 -2.77
C PHE A 81 5.81 -21.60 -3.44
N SER A 82 6.31 -20.54 -4.07
CA SER A 82 7.69 -20.52 -4.55
C SER A 82 8.66 -20.28 -3.40
N ASN A 83 9.92 -20.64 -3.60
CA ASN A 83 10.99 -20.20 -2.72
C ASN A 83 11.05 -18.66 -2.67
N ARG A 84 11.50 -18.14 -1.53
CA ARG A 84 11.69 -16.71 -1.31
C ARG A 84 12.53 -16.08 -2.42
N ARG A 85 12.02 -14.98 -2.98
CA ARG A 85 12.72 -14.12 -3.93
C ARG A 85 13.14 -12.82 -3.26
N GLY A 86 14.04 -12.12 -3.87
CA GLY A 86 14.63 -10.88 -3.38
C GLY A 86 16.00 -11.12 -2.76
N GLY A 87 16.92 -10.22 -3.08
CA GLY A 87 18.28 -10.24 -2.55
C GLY A 87 18.41 -9.36 -1.30
N PRO A 88 19.66 -9.07 -0.90
CA PRO A 88 19.93 -8.20 0.25
C PRO A 88 19.41 -6.76 0.09
N VAL A 89 19.09 -6.34 -1.14
CA VAL A 89 18.66 -4.97 -1.47
C VAL A 89 17.26 -4.87 -2.08
N GLY A 90 16.60 -6.00 -2.32
CA GLY A 90 15.25 -6.04 -2.92
C GLY A 90 14.18 -6.49 -1.93
N PRO A 91 12.91 -6.22 -2.21
CA PRO A 91 11.84 -6.71 -1.36
C PRO A 91 11.80 -8.25 -1.39
N TRP A 92 11.61 -8.85 -0.22
CA TRP A 92 11.37 -10.28 -0.13
C TRP A 92 9.91 -10.60 -0.51
N GLU A 93 9.74 -11.60 -1.35
CA GLU A 93 8.41 -12.08 -1.76
C GLU A 93 8.40 -13.61 -1.92
N TYR A 94 7.23 -14.20 -1.69
CA TYR A 94 6.90 -15.58 -2.08
C TYR A 94 5.79 -15.51 -3.11
N ARG A 95 5.98 -16.14 -4.26
CA ARG A 95 4.96 -16.18 -5.32
C ARG A 95 4.08 -17.40 -5.16
N LEU A 96 2.81 -17.22 -5.41
CA LEU A 96 1.81 -18.28 -5.42
C LEU A 96 1.61 -18.80 -6.84
N ALA A 97 1.21 -20.07 -6.96
CA ALA A 97 1.00 -20.72 -8.26
C ALA A 97 -0.10 -20.05 -9.11
N ASP A 98 -1.08 -19.42 -8.47
CA ASP A 98 -2.17 -18.68 -9.10
C ASP A 98 -1.78 -17.27 -9.58
N GLY A 99 -0.56 -16.81 -9.28
CA GLY A 99 -0.05 -15.48 -9.60
C GLY A 99 -0.14 -14.48 -8.45
N GLY A 100 -0.69 -14.86 -7.31
CA GLY A 100 -0.62 -14.09 -6.07
C GLY A 100 0.78 -14.06 -5.46
N ARG A 101 0.94 -13.34 -4.35
CA ARG A 101 2.23 -13.24 -3.64
C ARG A 101 2.03 -12.94 -2.16
N ILE A 102 3.03 -13.32 -1.37
CA ILE A 102 3.18 -12.89 0.03
C ILE A 102 4.33 -11.89 0.10
N THR A 103 4.08 -10.76 0.73
CA THR A 103 5.04 -9.67 0.96
C THR A 103 4.99 -9.23 2.43
N PHE A 104 5.80 -8.24 2.79
CA PHE A 104 5.97 -7.81 4.18
C PHE A 104 5.97 -6.30 4.30
N GLU A 105 5.35 -5.82 5.36
CA GLU A 105 5.38 -4.44 5.79
C GLU A 105 6.52 -4.21 6.81
N PRO A 106 6.95 -2.94 7.03
CA PRO A 106 8.09 -2.62 7.90
C PRO A 106 8.02 -3.14 9.33
N GLY A 107 6.85 -3.42 9.88
CA GLY A 107 6.65 -4.03 11.20
C GLY A 107 6.51 -5.55 11.17
N ALA A 108 6.91 -6.21 10.08
CA ALA A 108 6.72 -7.64 9.82
C ALA A 108 5.25 -8.07 9.65
N GLN A 109 4.34 -7.14 9.32
CA GLN A 109 3.01 -7.57 8.88
C GLN A 109 3.16 -8.42 7.61
N VAL A 110 2.40 -9.52 7.56
CA VAL A 110 2.35 -10.42 6.40
C VAL A 110 1.21 -9.94 5.49
N GLU A 111 1.54 -9.59 4.27
CA GLU A 111 0.57 -9.20 3.25
C GLU A 111 0.39 -10.31 2.22
N HIS A 112 -0.86 -10.62 1.91
CA HIS A 112 -1.22 -11.50 0.80
C HIS A 112 -1.83 -10.67 -0.33
N SER A 113 -1.09 -10.41 -1.39
CA SER A 113 -1.66 -9.85 -2.64
C SER A 113 -2.19 -10.99 -3.50
N THR A 114 -3.52 -11.07 -3.69
CA THR A 114 -4.13 -12.12 -4.54
C THR A 114 -3.82 -11.91 -6.02
N ALA A 115 -4.02 -12.93 -6.83
CA ALA A 115 -4.22 -12.73 -8.26
C ALA A 115 -5.48 -11.89 -8.54
N VAL A 116 -5.68 -11.48 -9.80
CA VAL A 116 -6.88 -10.75 -10.22
C VAL A 116 -7.96 -11.74 -10.60
N TYR A 117 -9.08 -11.73 -9.88
CA TYR A 117 -10.20 -12.65 -10.06
C TYR A 117 -11.41 -11.98 -10.73
N PRO A 118 -12.27 -12.77 -11.42
CA PRO A 118 -13.45 -12.23 -12.12
C PRO A 118 -14.59 -11.83 -11.18
N SER A 119 -14.51 -12.14 -9.88
CA SER A 119 -15.51 -11.74 -8.89
C SER A 119 -14.93 -11.66 -7.47
N ALA A 120 -15.58 -10.87 -6.62
CA ALA A 120 -15.26 -10.74 -5.21
C ALA A 120 -15.34 -12.10 -4.46
N ALA A 121 -16.32 -12.94 -4.80
CA ALA A 121 -16.49 -14.24 -4.15
C ALA A 121 -15.29 -15.17 -4.39
N ILE A 122 -14.74 -15.19 -5.60
CA ILE A 122 -13.56 -16.01 -5.93
C ILE A 122 -12.33 -15.44 -5.25
N ALA A 123 -12.14 -14.11 -5.28
CA ALA A 123 -11.02 -13.46 -4.59
C ALA A 123 -11.05 -13.72 -3.07
N LEU A 124 -12.23 -13.66 -2.43
CA LEU A 124 -12.40 -13.98 -1.01
C LEU A 124 -12.12 -15.46 -0.72
N GLY A 125 -12.54 -16.37 -1.60
CA GLY A 125 -12.24 -17.81 -1.50
C GLY A 125 -10.75 -18.08 -1.54
N ASP A 126 -10.01 -17.38 -2.40
CA ASP A 126 -8.56 -17.46 -2.48
C ASP A 126 -7.89 -16.94 -1.21
N VAL A 127 -8.29 -15.76 -0.72
CA VAL A 127 -7.79 -15.24 0.57
C VAL A 127 -8.00 -16.25 1.69
N GLN A 128 -9.18 -16.86 1.77
CA GLN A 128 -9.48 -17.85 2.82
C GLN A 128 -8.60 -19.10 2.71
N ARG A 129 -8.38 -19.58 1.50
CA ARG A 129 -7.53 -20.75 1.21
C ARG A 129 -6.07 -20.48 1.62
N VAL A 130 -5.47 -19.41 1.13
CA VAL A 130 -4.07 -19.05 1.42
C VAL A 130 -3.88 -18.75 2.90
N LEU A 131 -4.81 -18.00 3.51
CA LEU A 131 -4.76 -17.72 4.94
C LEU A 131 -4.88 -19.00 5.79
N GLY A 132 -5.63 -19.99 5.33
CA GLY A 132 -5.71 -21.31 5.98
C GLY A 132 -4.34 -21.98 6.07
N CYS A 133 -3.60 -22.04 4.96
CA CYS A 133 -2.23 -22.57 4.92
C CYS A 133 -1.29 -21.77 5.84
N LEU A 134 -1.29 -20.44 5.70
CA LEU A 134 -0.46 -19.56 6.53
C LEU A 134 -0.75 -19.77 8.02
N ARG A 135 -2.01 -19.80 8.42
CA ARG A 135 -2.40 -19.99 9.84
C ARG A 135 -1.96 -21.32 10.40
N SER A 136 -2.06 -22.41 9.62
CA SER A 136 -1.57 -23.70 10.05
C SER A 136 -0.08 -23.63 10.38
N ALA A 137 0.72 -23.13 9.45
CA ALA A 137 2.17 -23.03 9.62
C ALA A 137 2.59 -22.16 10.81
N PHE A 138 1.92 -21.02 11.02
CA PHE A 138 2.18 -20.17 12.17
C PHE A 138 1.69 -20.78 13.48
N PHE A 139 0.54 -21.48 13.48
CA PHE A 139 0.01 -22.14 14.65
C PHE A 139 0.94 -23.23 15.19
N ASP A 140 1.54 -24.02 14.33
CA ASP A 140 2.51 -25.06 14.66
C ASP A 140 3.79 -24.49 15.30
N ARG A 141 4.02 -23.19 15.16
CA ARG A 141 5.12 -22.43 15.78
C ARG A 141 4.68 -21.61 17.00
N GLY A 142 3.48 -21.85 17.54
CA GLY A 142 2.94 -21.13 18.69
C GLY A 142 2.56 -19.68 18.40
N ALA A 143 2.31 -19.35 17.13
CA ALA A 143 1.94 -18.01 16.71
C ALA A 143 0.55 -17.98 16.02
N VAL A 144 -0.02 -16.79 15.86
CA VAL A 144 -1.25 -16.54 15.11
C VAL A 144 -1.05 -15.38 14.14
N LEU A 145 -1.84 -15.36 13.08
CA LEU A 145 -1.99 -14.21 12.19
C LEU A 145 -3.27 -13.46 12.58
N ALA A 146 -3.11 -12.33 13.23
CA ALA A 146 -4.22 -11.50 13.69
C ALA A 146 -4.61 -10.48 12.61
N ALA A 147 -5.89 -10.40 12.29
CA ALA A 147 -6.48 -9.39 11.43
C ALA A 147 -7.11 -8.30 12.29
N ALA A 148 -6.52 -7.12 12.32
CA ALA A 148 -6.98 -5.94 13.03
C ALA A 148 -6.43 -4.68 12.34
N GLY A 149 -7.18 -3.57 12.34
CA GLY A 149 -6.71 -2.33 11.73
C GLY A 149 -5.46 -1.73 12.40
N MET A 150 -5.29 -2.03 13.69
CA MET A 150 -4.14 -1.61 14.51
C MET A 150 -3.62 -2.76 15.36
N ASP A 151 -2.32 -2.77 15.60
CA ASP A 151 -1.73 -3.60 16.66
C ASP A 151 -2.05 -3.00 18.03
N VAL A 152 -3.03 -3.58 18.70
CA VAL A 152 -3.49 -3.15 20.03
C VAL A 152 -2.79 -3.89 21.18
N TRP A 153 -1.92 -4.85 20.86
CA TRP A 153 -1.28 -5.73 21.84
C TRP A 153 0.12 -5.25 22.23
N HIS A 154 0.76 -4.42 21.40
CA HIS A 154 2.15 -4.01 21.60
C HIS A 154 2.29 -2.49 21.58
N ASP A 155 3.23 -1.96 22.33
CA ASP A 155 3.65 -0.57 22.22
C ASP A 155 4.42 -0.36 20.92
N VAL A 156 4.15 0.75 20.23
CA VAL A 156 4.82 1.11 18.97
C VAL A 156 6.35 1.19 19.10
N ALA A 157 6.86 1.54 20.27
CA ALA A 157 8.29 1.59 20.54
C ALA A 157 8.92 0.19 20.65
N SER A 158 8.12 -0.83 21.00
CA SER A 158 8.58 -2.22 21.13
C SER A 158 8.69 -2.96 19.80
N VAL A 159 8.06 -2.45 18.74
CA VAL A 159 8.12 -3.06 17.39
C VAL A 159 9.13 -2.30 16.52
N PRO A 160 10.33 -2.85 16.30
CA PRO A 160 11.34 -2.21 15.46
C PRO A 160 10.93 -2.27 13.98
N GLN A 161 11.58 -1.46 13.15
CA GLN A 161 11.55 -1.65 11.71
C GLN A 161 12.30 -2.94 11.35
N GLN A 162 11.68 -3.80 10.57
CA GLN A 162 12.18 -5.14 10.31
C GLN A 162 12.64 -5.37 8.86
N LEU A 163 12.22 -4.52 7.92
CA LEU A 163 12.71 -4.55 6.55
C LEU A 163 14.06 -3.80 6.47
N PRO A 164 15.18 -4.50 6.17
CA PRO A 164 16.52 -3.91 6.26
C PRO A 164 16.90 -3.05 5.05
N PHE A 165 15.96 -2.83 4.13
CA PHE A 165 16.23 -2.14 2.88
C PHE A 165 16.33 -0.63 3.07
N GLY A 166 17.37 -0.01 2.50
CA GLY A 166 17.69 1.40 2.67
C GLY A 166 16.52 2.35 2.36
N ARG A 167 15.63 2.00 1.42
CA ARG A 167 14.43 2.77 1.11
C ARG A 167 13.50 2.92 2.32
N TYR A 168 13.29 1.86 3.11
CA TYR A 168 12.42 1.91 4.28
C TYR A 168 13.03 2.69 5.44
N THR A 169 14.36 2.64 5.58
CA THR A 169 15.09 3.49 6.53
C THR A 169 14.93 4.97 6.15
N ALA A 170 15.08 5.29 4.89
CA ALA A 170 14.90 6.67 4.40
C ALA A 170 13.43 7.12 4.50
N GLN A 171 12.47 6.24 4.24
CA GLN A 171 11.04 6.52 4.42
C GLN A 171 10.70 6.78 5.89
N ALA A 172 11.21 5.99 6.82
CA ALA A 172 11.04 6.23 8.24
C ALA A 172 11.59 7.59 8.64
N ALA A 173 12.82 7.92 8.19
CA ALA A 173 13.44 9.22 8.44
C ALA A 173 12.67 10.40 7.82
N TYR A 174 12.05 10.21 6.65
CA TYR A 174 11.16 11.20 6.04
C TYR A 174 9.96 11.50 6.93
N TYR A 175 9.29 10.47 7.42
CA TYR A 175 8.12 10.65 8.28
C TYR A 175 8.48 11.18 9.68
N GLU A 176 9.62 10.80 10.25
CA GLU A 176 10.06 11.32 11.55
C GLU A 176 10.21 12.84 11.57
N ARG A 177 10.48 13.47 10.44
CA ARG A 177 10.50 14.93 10.29
C ARG A 177 9.11 15.59 10.40
N ARG A 178 8.05 14.79 10.30
CA ARG A 178 6.64 15.22 10.34
C ARG A 178 5.93 14.82 11.64
N GLY A 179 6.56 14.02 12.48
CA GLY A 179 5.99 13.58 13.75
C GLY A 179 6.11 12.07 13.97
N THR A 180 5.36 11.57 14.93
CA THR A 180 5.45 10.17 15.38
C THR A 180 4.57 9.20 14.59
N TRP A 181 3.57 9.71 13.85
CA TRP A 181 2.56 8.90 13.16
C TRP A 181 3.11 8.03 12.04
N GLY A 182 4.24 8.42 11.43
CA GLY A 182 4.93 7.58 10.45
C GLY A 182 5.34 6.23 11.01
N ARG A 183 5.82 6.21 12.25
CA ARG A 183 6.18 4.97 12.94
C ARG A 183 4.95 4.10 13.22
N VAL A 184 3.85 4.71 13.64
CA VAL A 184 2.57 4.02 13.85
C VAL A 184 2.09 3.40 12.54
N MET A 185 1.99 4.19 11.47
CA MET A 185 1.54 3.72 10.16
C MET A 185 2.38 2.54 9.65
N MET A 186 3.71 2.68 9.66
CA MET A 186 4.61 1.68 9.08
C MET A 186 4.64 0.35 9.86
N ARG A 187 4.37 0.36 11.16
CA ARG A 187 4.63 -0.81 12.03
C ARG A 187 3.41 -1.34 12.76
N HIS A 188 2.37 -0.51 12.93
CA HIS A 188 1.21 -0.82 13.77
C HIS A 188 -0.13 -0.78 13.05
N THR A 189 -0.16 -0.50 11.74
CA THR A 189 -1.39 -0.58 10.97
C THR A 189 -1.41 -1.83 10.10
N ALA A 190 -2.60 -2.37 9.85
CA ALA A 190 -2.83 -3.37 8.84
C ALA A 190 -4.14 -3.07 8.09
N SER A 191 -4.14 -3.36 6.80
CA SER A 191 -5.23 -3.03 5.88
C SER A 191 -5.90 -4.24 5.25
N LEU A 192 -7.06 -3.99 4.68
CA LEU A 192 -7.65 -4.79 3.61
C LEU A 192 -7.79 -3.87 2.40
N GLN A 193 -6.79 -3.88 1.52
CA GLN A 193 -6.86 -3.11 0.28
C GLN A 193 -7.68 -3.88 -0.75
N ILE A 194 -8.52 -3.14 -1.50
CA ILE A 194 -9.42 -3.70 -2.51
C ILE A 194 -9.09 -3.07 -3.85
N ASN A 195 -8.64 -3.88 -4.78
CA ASN A 195 -8.24 -3.47 -6.12
C ASN A 195 -9.36 -3.78 -7.11
N LEU A 196 -9.84 -2.76 -7.80
CA LEU A 196 -10.91 -2.89 -8.79
C LEU A 196 -10.43 -2.38 -10.15
N ASP A 197 -10.77 -3.07 -11.23
CA ASP A 197 -10.45 -2.58 -12.56
C ASP A 197 -11.09 -1.22 -12.84
N LEU A 198 -10.50 -0.44 -13.76
CA LEU A 198 -11.02 0.86 -14.16
C LEU A 198 -12.28 0.75 -15.03
N GLY A 199 -12.41 -0.32 -15.80
CA GLY A 199 -13.39 -0.40 -16.88
C GLY A 199 -13.00 0.43 -18.12
N PRO A 200 -13.90 0.59 -19.10
CA PRO A 200 -13.67 1.41 -20.28
C PRO A 200 -13.61 2.90 -19.97
N GLU A 201 -13.12 3.71 -20.91
CA GLU A 201 -12.83 5.13 -20.69
C GLU A 201 -14.07 5.94 -20.26
N GLY A 202 -15.24 5.66 -20.77
CA GLY A 202 -16.47 6.37 -20.37
C GLY A 202 -16.96 6.06 -18.96
N VAL A 203 -16.46 5.01 -18.32
CA VAL A 203 -16.93 4.52 -17.02
C VAL A 203 -15.94 4.82 -15.89
N TRP A 204 -14.62 4.79 -16.16
CA TRP A 204 -13.62 4.94 -15.11
C TRP A 204 -13.63 6.32 -14.45
N GLN A 205 -14.13 7.35 -15.12
CA GLN A 205 -14.29 8.68 -14.55
C GLN A 205 -15.28 8.67 -13.39
N GLU A 206 -16.48 8.09 -13.62
CA GLU A 206 -17.48 7.94 -12.55
C GLU A 206 -17.01 7.00 -11.45
N ARG A 207 -16.32 5.92 -11.82
CA ARG A 207 -15.77 4.97 -10.83
C ARG A 207 -14.75 5.64 -9.92
N TRP A 208 -13.87 6.49 -10.48
CA TRP A 208 -12.93 7.29 -9.71
C TRP A 208 -13.65 8.22 -8.72
N LEU A 209 -14.67 8.96 -9.19
CA LEU A 209 -15.46 9.84 -8.34
C LEU A 209 -16.14 9.08 -7.22
N VAL A 210 -16.89 8.04 -7.57
CA VAL A 210 -17.66 7.26 -6.59
C VAL A 210 -16.73 6.60 -5.58
N ALA A 211 -15.59 6.02 -6.02
CA ALA A 211 -14.62 5.41 -5.13
C ALA A 211 -14.11 6.40 -4.06
N ASN A 212 -13.78 7.62 -4.46
CA ASN A 212 -13.37 8.67 -3.51
C ASN A 212 -14.51 9.11 -2.59
N LEU A 213 -15.73 9.26 -3.09
CA LEU A 213 -16.89 9.67 -2.27
C LEU A 213 -17.31 8.58 -1.26
N VAL A 214 -17.12 7.30 -1.59
CA VAL A 214 -17.46 6.21 -0.66
C VAL A 214 -16.34 5.87 0.31
N SER A 215 -15.11 6.29 0.06
CA SER A 215 -13.95 5.98 0.91
C SER A 215 -14.16 6.40 2.38
N PRO A 216 -14.64 7.61 2.71
CA PRO A 216 -14.96 7.97 4.09
C PRO A 216 -16.10 7.11 4.70
N LEU A 217 -17.05 6.64 3.88
CA LEU A 217 -18.12 5.76 4.34
C LEU A 217 -17.60 4.36 4.64
N ILE A 218 -16.62 3.87 3.86
CA ILE A 218 -15.92 2.61 4.14
C ILE A 218 -15.24 2.69 5.50
N ILE A 219 -14.50 3.77 5.77
CA ILE A 219 -13.86 4.01 7.07
C ILE A 219 -14.93 4.02 8.18
N ALA A 220 -15.95 4.85 8.05
CA ALA A 220 -16.99 4.99 9.09
C ALA A 220 -17.75 3.70 9.39
N THR A 221 -17.95 2.84 8.37
CA THR A 221 -18.79 1.63 8.49
C THR A 221 -17.97 0.42 8.97
N PHE A 222 -16.74 0.28 8.51
CA PHE A 222 -15.91 -0.94 8.69
C PHE A 222 -14.69 -0.70 9.58
N ALA A 223 -14.55 0.47 10.20
CA ALA A 223 -13.48 0.73 11.15
C ALA A 223 -13.55 -0.24 12.34
N CYS A 224 -12.40 -0.78 12.72
CA CYS A 224 -12.28 -1.70 13.86
C CYS A 224 -11.07 -1.37 14.75
N SER A 225 -10.53 -0.15 14.66
CA SER A 225 -9.41 0.33 15.46
C SER A 225 -9.77 1.59 16.26
N PRO A 226 -10.74 1.51 17.20
CA PRO A 226 -11.15 2.66 18.01
C PRO A 226 -10.02 3.13 18.92
N GLY A 227 -9.91 4.47 19.10
CA GLY A 227 -8.90 5.07 19.97
C GLY A 227 -8.68 6.53 19.66
N GLU A 228 -7.43 6.98 19.65
CA GLU A 228 -7.11 8.35 19.26
C GLU A 228 -7.56 8.57 17.79
N GLY A 229 -8.37 9.62 17.58
CA GLY A 229 -8.99 9.90 16.29
C GLY A 229 -10.39 9.29 16.11
N GLY A 230 -10.98 8.66 17.13
CA GLY A 230 -12.36 8.18 17.12
C GLY A 230 -12.51 6.71 16.75
N VAL A 231 -13.31 6.41 15.69
CA VAL A 231 -13.63 5.02 15.30
C VAL A 231 -12.50 4.30 14.59
N SER A 232 -11.57 5.04 13.98
CA SER A 232 -10.43 4.50 13.24
C SER A 232 -9.13 5.22 13.58
N THR A 233 -8.34 4.63 14.47
CA THR A 233 -6.97 5.10 14.76
C THR A 233 -6.07 4.91 13.53
N ARG A 234 -6.31 3.88 12.71
CA ARG A 234 -5.58 3.68 11.46
C ARG A 234 -5.80 4.85 10.49
N ALA A 235 -7.04 5.24 10.22
CA ALA A 235 -7.33 6.36 9.34
C ALA A 235 -6.75 7.68 9.89
N HIS A 236 -6.86 7.89 11.21
CA HIS A 236 -6.24 9.03 11.87
C HIS A 236 -4.73 9.06 11.65
N ALA A 237 -4.02 7.94 11.84
CA ALA A 237 -2.59 7.85 11.58
C ALA A 237 -2.23 8.27 10.14
N TRP A 238 -2.98 7.81 9.14
CA TRP A 238 -2.78 8.19 7.73
C TRP A 238 -3.01 9.69 7.48
N GLN A 239 -4.01 10.29 8.11
CA GLN A 239 -4.31 11.73 8.00
C GLN A 239 -3.24 12.62 8.64
N GLN A 240 -2.51 12.11 9.64
CA GLN A 240 -1.45 12.83 10.33
C GLN A 240 -0.05 12.72 9.68
N LEU A 241 0.07 11.95 8.58
CA LEU A 241 1.39 11.71 7.97
C LEU A 241 1.89 12.89 7.14
N ASP A 242 1.31 13.06 6.00
CA ASP A 242 1.74 14.01 4.97
C ASP A 242 0.54 14.32 4.06
N PRO A 243 -0.13 15.46 4.28
CA PRO A 243 -1.31 15.83 3.50
C PRO A 243 -1.07 15.88 2.00
N SER A 244 0.17 16.15 1.56
CA SER A 244 0.51 16.22 0.14
C SER A 244 0.40 14.87 -0.60
N ARG A 245 0.43 13.74 0.14
CA ARG A 245 0.38 12.40 -0.45
C ARG A 245 -0.71 11.48 0.10
N SER A 246 -1.28 11.78 1.26
CA SER A 246 -2.36 11.01 1.87
C SER A 246 -3.66 11.81 2.02
N GLY A 247 -3.68 13.06 1.52
CA GLY A 247 -4.85 13.93 1.54
C GLY A 247 -5.91 13.51 0.51
N PHE A 248 -7.09 14.09 0.63
CA PHE A 248 -8.16 13.93 -0.36
C PHE A 248 -7.87 14.80 -1.59
N PRO A 249 -8.11 14.34 -2.84
CA PRO A 249 -7.91 15.16 -4.03
C PRO A 249 -8.87 16.35 -4.06
N GLU A 250 -8.37 17.56 -3.85
CA GLU A 250 -9.20 18.77 -3.74
C GLU A 250 -10.03 19.03 -5.01
N GLY A 251 -9.50 18.72 -6.18
CA GLY A 251 -10.22 18.88 -7.46
C GLY A 251 -11.54 18.10 -7.55
N LEU A 252 -11.72 17.04 -6.73
CA LEU A 252 -12.99 16.33 -6.65
C LEU A 252 -14.11 17.12 -5.96
N MET A 253 -13.75 18.14 -5.18
CA MET A 253 -14.69 18.97 -4.42
C MET A 253 -15.18 20.20 -5.19
N THR A 254 -14.44 20.64 -6.20
CA THR A 254 -14.71 21.91 -6.87
C THR A 254 -15.65 21.82 -8.07
N GLY A 255 -15.84 20.63 -8.65
CA GLY A 255 -16.88 20.35 -9.65
C GLY A 255 -16.74 21.03 -11.03
N ASP A 256 -15.71 21.83 -11.26
CA ASP A 256 -15.65 22.73 -12.43
C ASP A 256 -15.15 22.06 -13.73
N ALA A 257 -14.42 20.97 -13.65
CA ALA A 257 -14.04 20.17 -14.81
C ALA A 257 -13.66 18.77 -14.35
N TRP A 258 -14.44 17.80 -14.77
CA TRP A 258 -14.19 16.42 -14.42
C TRP A 258 -13.06 15.81 -15.26
N ASP A 259 -11.81 15.98 -14.79
CA ASP A 259 -10.62 15.42 -15.41
C ASP A 259 -9.76 14.64 -14.41
N PRO A 260 -10.04 13.34 -14.19
CA PRO A 260 -9.28 12.50 -13.27
C PRO A 260 -7.79 12.39 -13.61
N ARG A 261 -7.41 12.44 -14.87
CA ARG A 261 -5.99 12.43 -15.28
C ARG A 261 -5.28 13.68 -14.82
N GLY A 262 -5.90 14.85 -15.08
CA GLY A 262 -5.37 16.14 -14.65
C GLY A 262 -5.32 16.26 -13.13
N GLN A 263 -6.40 15.88 -12.44
CA GLN A 263 -6.47 15.88 -10.98
C GLN A 263 -5.39 15.00 -10.33
N TRP A 264 -5.19 13.79 -10.85
CA TRP A 264 -4.10 12.93 -10.39
C TRP A 264 -2.73 13.52 -10.69
N ALA A 265 -2.53 14.05 -11.88
CA ALA A 265 -1.27 14.70 -12.24
C ALA A 265 -0.97 15.92 -11.35
N ASP A 266 -1.98 16.74 -11.03
CA ASP A 266 -1.83 17.86 -10.11
C ASP A 266 -1.44 17.39 -8.70
N ALA A 267 -2.12 16.39 -8.17
CA ALA A 267 -1.79 15.78 -6.89
C ALA A 267 -0.37 15.20 -6.89
N ALA A 268 0.04 14.53 -7.97
CA ALA A 268 1.37 13.96 -8.10
C ALA A 268 2.46 15.04 -8.14
N MET A 269 2.22 16.16 -8.85
CA MET A 269 3.19 17.28 -8.92
C MET A 269 3.27 18.04 -7.60
N ALA A 270 2.17 18.17 -6.87
CA ALA A 270 2.10 18.88 -5.59
C ALA A 270 2.57 18.03 -4.40
N ALA A 271 2.71 16.71 -4.56
CA ALA A 271 3.20 15.84 -3.50
C ALA A 271 4.70 16.09 -3.25
N ASP A 272 5.07 16.22 -1.98
CA ASP A 272 6.47 16.33 -1.56
C ASP A 272 7.29 15.14 -2.06
N VAL A 273 8.53 15.36 -2.47
CA VAL A 273 9.43 14.27 -2.83
C VAL A 273 9.80 13.48 -1.57
N MET A 274 9.28 12.25 -1.45
CA MET A 274 9.55 11.43 -0.27
C MET A 274 11.01 10.98 -0.20
N LEU A 275 11.54 10.49 -1.32
CA LEU A 275 12.87 9.88 -1.37
C LEU A 275 13.60 10.27 -2.65
N PHE A 276 14.89 10.53 -2.50
CA PHE A 276 15.83 10.64 -3.62
C PHE A 276 16.66 9.36 -3.70
N ARG A 277 16.80 8.82 -4.91
CA ARG A 277 17.69 7.69 -5.19
C ARG A 277 18.98 8.22 -5.83
N ALA A 278 20.10 7.97 -5.19
CA ALA A 278 21.40 8.32 -5.76
C ALA A 278 21.87 7.26 -6.77
N SER A 279 22.83 7.63 -7.63
CA SER A 279 23.40 6.73 -8.65
C SER A 279 24.10 5.49 -8.08
N ASP A 280 24.55 5.54 -6.83
CA ASP A 280 25.13 4.40 -6.11
C ASP A 280 24.08 3.47 -5.49
N GLY A 281 22.77 3.75 -5.72
CA GLY A 281 21.65 2.98 -5.16
C GLY A 281 21.27 3.36 -3.73
N SER A 282 21.96 4.33 -3.13
CA SER A 282 21.57 4.82 -1.79
C SER A 282 20.31 5.69 -1.84
N TRP A 283 19.59 5.74 -0.71
CA TRP A 283 18.36 6.49 -0.55
C TRP A 283 18.53 7.65 0.43
N THR A 284 18.01 8.81 0.09
CA THR A 284 18.01 10.00 0.95
C THR A 284 16.57 10.48 1.14
N PRO A 285 16.13 10.73 2.39
CA PRO A 285 14.79 11.27 2.63
C PRO A 285 14.68 12.70 2.11
N GLY A 286 13.54 13.01 1.49
CA GLY A 286 13.20 14.34 1.01
C GLY A 286 12.92 15.32 2.15
N GLU A 287 12.87 16.61 1.81
CA GLU A 287 12.56 17.69 2.74
C GLU A 287 11.07 18.02 2.71
N PRO A 288 10.43 18.29 3.87
CA PRO A 288 9.06 18.81 3.89
C PRO A 288 8.92 20.10 3.11
N GLY A 289 7.90 20.17 2.22
CA GLY A 289 7.64 21.34 1.38
C GLY A 289 8.45 21.39 0.08
N PHE A 290 9.23 20.35 -0.24
CA PHE A 290 9.89 20.23 -1.54
C PHE A 290 9.12 19.24 -2.42
N ASP A 291 8.16 19.76 -3.19
CA ASP A 291 7.30 18.97 -4.07
C ASP A 291 7.98 18.59 -5.39
N PHE A 292 7.37 17.66 -6.14
CA PHE A 292 7.92 17.16 -7.40
C PHE A 292 7.90 18.23 -8.49
N GLY A 293 6.90 19.11 -8.51
CA GLY A 293 6.84 20.24 -9.44
C GLY A 293 7.98 21.23 -9.21
N THR A 294 8.32 21.49 -7.96
CA THR A 294 9.50 22.29 -7.59
C THR A 294 10.80 21.63 -8.06
N TRP A 295 10.91 20.29 -7.90
CA TRP A 295 12.07 19.57 -8.40
C TRP A 295 12.23 19.66 -9.92
N ILE A 296 11.14 19.58 -10.68
CA ILE A 296 11.16 19.79 -12.14
C ILE A 296 11.60 21.21 -12.49
N ARG A 297 11.06 22.23 -11.81
CA ARG A 297 11.27 23.63 -12.12
C ARG A 297 12.68 24.13 -11.76
N ASP A 298 13.11 23.82 -10.54
CA ASP A 298 14.27 24.45 -9.91
C ASP A 298 15.47 23.47 -9.81
N GLY A 299 15.25 22.17 -10.00
CA GLY A 299 16.25 21.14 -9.73
C GLY A 299 16.53 20.98 -8.24
N HIS A 300 17.42 20.05 -7.90
CA HIS A 300 17.87 19.84 -6.52
C HIS A 300 19.40 19.96 -6.45
N PRO A 301 19.99 20.68 -5.49
CA PRO A 301 21.44 20.94 -5.45
C PRO A 301 22.31 19.69 -5.47
N LYS A 302 21.85 18.61 -4.86
CA LYS A 302 22.55 17.33 -4.76
C LYS A 302 22.16 16.34 -5.86
N PHE A 303 20.88 16.29 -6.25
CA PHE A 303 20.32 15.26 -7.12
C PHE A 303 20.06 15.74 -8.55
N GLY A 304 20.28 17.03 -8.86
CA GLY A 304 20.02 17.61 -10.18
C GLY A 304 18.52 17.69 -10.50
N TRP A 305 18.14 17.47 -11.75
CA TRP A 305 16.75 17.47 -12.21
C TRP A 305 16.20 16.03 -12.26
N PRO A 306 14.88 15.86 -12.04
CA PRO A 306 14.28 14.54 -12.03
C PRO A 306 14.21 13.93 -13.44
N THR A 307 14.29 12.61 -13.48
CA THR A 307 14.11 11.79 -14.68
C THR A 307 12.71 11.17 -14.72
N GLU A 308 12.37 10.48 -15.83
CA GLU A 308 11.13 9.69 -15.91
C GLU A 308 11.11 8.55 -14.87
N GLU A 309 12.26 7.95 -14.58
CA GLU A 309 12.38 6.91 -13.55
C GLU A 309 12.13 7.46 -12.14
N ASP A 310 12.59 8.70 -11.86
CA ASP A 310 12.29 9.38 -10.59
C ASP A 310 10.81 9.67 -10.45
N LEU A 311 10.13 10.07 -11.54
CA LEU A 311 8.68 10.24 -11.54
C LEU A 311 7.96 8.92 -11.28
N GLU A 312 8.31 7.86 -12.00
CA GLU A 312 7.68 6.54 -11.80
C GLU A 312 7.82 6.07 -10.35
N TYR A 313 8.99 6.26 -9.76
CA TYR A 313 9.19 5.95 -8.35
C TYR A 313 8.35 6.86 -7.43
N HIS A 314 8.34 8.17 -7.70
CA HIS A 314 7.55 9.15 -6.93
C HIS A 314 6.06 8.79 -6.90
N LEU A 315 5.49 8.39 -8.03
CA LEU A 315 4.09 7.94 -8.12
C LEU A 315 3.79 6.74 -7.21
N THR A 316 4.77 5.86 -6.97
CA THR A 316 4.60 4.73 -6.04
C THR A 316 4.53 5.16 -4.58
N THR A 317 4.95 6.38 -4.25
CA THR A 317 4.98 6.92 -2.89
C THR A 317 3.79 7.83 -2.56
N ILE A 318 2.82 7.95 -3.45
CA ILE A 318 1.57 8.69 -3.21
C ILE A 318 0.53 7.71 -2.69
N PHE A 319 -0.06 8.01 -1.52
CA PHE A 319 -0.89 7.09 -0.76
C PHE A 319 -2.29 7.66 -0.50
N LEU A 320 -2.93 8.22 -1.55
CA LEU A 320 -4.33 8.63 -1.44
C LEU A 320 -5.19 7.43 -1.03
N GLU A 321 -6.32 7.66 -0.36
CA GLU A 321 -7.25 6.60 0.04
C GLU A 321 -7.75 5.77 -1.14
N VAL A 322 -7.90 6.41 -2.32
CA VAL A 322 -8.10 5.74 -3.60
C VAL A 322 -6.95 6.09 -4.51
N ARG A 323 -6.08 5.13 -4.80
CA ARG A 323 -4.90 5.32 -5.65
C ARG A 323 -5.12 4.71 -7.03
N PRO A 324 -5.06 5.52 -8.12
CA PRO A 324 -5.15 4.98 -9.48
C PRO A 324 -3.79 4.44 -9.94
N ARG A 325 -3.78 3.21 -10.46
CA ARG A 325 -2.58 2.50 -10.94
C ARG A 325 -2.86 1.64 -12.18
N GLY A 326 -3.68 2.13 -13.10
CA GLY A 326 -4.27 1.31 -14.15
C GLY A 326 -5.43 0.43 -13.63
N PHE A 327 -5.70 0.51 -12.35
CA PHE A 327 -6.84 0.01 -11.60
C PHE A 327 -7.08 0.98 -10.41
N LEU A 328 -8.19 0.86 -9.71
CA LEU A 328 -8.46 1.61 -8.48
C LEU A 328 -8.05 0.77 -7.28
N GLU A 329 -7.06 1.24 -6.54
CA GLU A 329 -6.62 0.65 -5.29
C GLU A 329 -7.29 1.41 -4.13
N LEU A 330 -8.29 0.79 -3.50
CA LEU A 330 -8.97 1.36 -2.35
C LEU A 330 -8.23 0.95 -1.07
N ARG A 331 -7.62 1.92 -0.41
CA ARG A 331 -6.70 1.76 0.72
C ARG A 331 -7.33 2.06 2.08
N ALA A 332 -8.55 2.60 2.06
CA ALA A 332 -9.29 3.05 3.24
C ALA A 332 -9.67 1.89 4.20
N GLY A 333 -9.78 0.66 3.70
CA GLY A 333 -10.21 -0.50 4.48
C GLY A 333 -9.19 -0.92 5.54
N GLU A 334 -9.66 -1.20 6.75
CA GLU A 334 -8.88 -1.84 7.82
C GLU A 334 -8.86 -3.36 7.65
N ALA A 335 -7.79 -4.01 8.13
CA ALA A 335 -7.81 -5.45 8.32
C ALA A 335 -8.90 -5.78 9.35
N VAL A 336 -9.87 -6.58 8.92
CA VAL A 336 -11.02 -6.98 9.73
C VAL A 336 -11.00 -8.49 9.99
N PRO A 337 -11.63 -8.96 11.07
CA PRO A 337 -11.81 -10.39 11.30
C PRO A 337 -12.40 -11.10 10.07
N ASP A 338 -12.08 -12.39 9.91
CA ASP A 338 -12.43 -13.17 8.70
C ASP A 338 -13.92 -13.17 8.39
N GLU A 339 -14.73 -13.28 9.45
CA GLU A 339 -16.20 -13.33 9.36
C GLU A 339 -16.80 -12.05 8.79
N LEU A 340 -16.09 -10.93 8.94
CA LEU A 340 -16.51 -9.62 8.47
C LEU A 340 -15.92 -9.22 7.11
N ARG A 341 -14.87 -9.92 6.64
CA ARG A 341 -14.11 -9.54 5.44
C ARG A 341 -14.95 -9.41 4.18
N ALA A 342 -15.96 -10.25 4.03
CA ALA A 342 -16.85 -10.19 2.88
C ALA A 342 -17.67 -8.89 2.80
N ALA A 343 -17.96 -8.24 3.92
CA ALA A 343 -18.80 -7.05 3.95
C ALA A 343 -18.13 -5.83 3.29
N PRO A 344 -16.90 -5.37 3.67
CA PRO A 344 -16.24 -4.26 3.00
C PRO A 344 -15.93 -4.55 1.53
N VAL A 345 -15.55 -5.79 1.18
CA VAL A 345 -15.26 -6.18 -0.20
C VAL A 345 -16.52 -6.10 -1.08
N SER A 346 -17.63 -6.66 -0.61
CA SER A 346 -18.91 -6.63 -1.34
C SER A 346 -19.47 -5.21 -1.43
N TYR A 347 -19.43 -4.44 -0.35
CA TYR A 347 -19.89 -3.05 -0.34
C TYR A 347 -19.13 -2.22 -1.40
N THR A 348 -17.81 -2.29 -1.39
CA THR A 348 -16.96 -1.56 -2.33
C THR A 348 -17.20 -1.98 -3.78
N HIS A 349 -17.27 -3.29 -4.04
CA HIS A 349 -17.47 -3.81 -5.37
C HIS A 349 -18.84 -3.45 -5.96
N LEU A 350 -19.90 -3.45 -5.13
CA LEU A 350 -21.27 -3.19 -5.58
C LEU A 350 -21.59 -1.70 -5.72
N THR A 351 -20.87 -0.81 -5.03
CA THR A 351 -21.15 0.64 -5.10
C THR A 351 -20.57 1.32 -6.33
N LEU A 352 -19.55 0.72 -6.98
CA LEU A 352 -18.96 1.34 -8.16
C LEU A 352 -19.78 1.05 -9.42
N PRO A 353 -20.01 2.07 -10.28
CA PRO A 353 -20.73 1.90 -11.54
C PRO A 353 -20.12 0.81 -12.41
N THR A 354 -20.97 0.01 -13.08
CA THR A 354 -20.59 -1.04 -14.03
C THR A 354 -20.95 -0.69 -15.47
N SER A 355 -21.77 0.36 -15.66
CA SER A 355 -22.15 0.90 -16.98
C SER A 355 -22.22 2.42 -16.89
N ALA A 356 -21.95 3.10 -18.01
CA ALA A 356 -22.15 4.53 -18.16
C ALA A 356 -23.64 4.85 -18.38
#